data_3aef340acfdb988c9ba5e549329c5e50
#
_entry.id   3aef340acfdb988c9ba5e549329c5e50
#
_cell.length_a   1.000
_cell.length_b   1.000
_cell.length_c   1.000
_cell.angle_alpha   90.00
_cell.angle_beta   90.00
_cell.angle_gamma   90.00
#
_symmetry.space_group_name_H-M   'P 1'
#
loop_
_entity.id
_entity.type
_entity.pdbx_description
1 polymer ?
#
loop_
_entity_poly.entity_id
_entity_poly.type
_entity_poly.pdbx_seq_one_letter_code
_entity_poly.pdbx_strand_id
1 'polypeptide(L)'
;MGAEDFATFVNKMYEAYDRYVKNALYDAMVGYATTLVGQFKKTGSLTGENLNALCDLVETATGYPVRIMGTRPALKNVTALQNAEFYSDAMKDEHYKTGLLGWFEGRELIEIPQVFEKNKVGAYKIDNTLLWIMPASEEKFIKLVNEGDTQLRAITDKDSLMDMTYEQEMMTKLGIAVMLNSAFGVWDIDA
;
A
#
# COMPACT_ATOMS: atom_id res chain seq x y z
N MET A 1 8.23 24.04 27.88
CA MET A 1 8.03 22.78 27.17
C MET A 1 7.21 21.90 28.08
N GLY A 2 5.97 21.54 27.68
CA GLY A 2 5.15 20.60 28.45
C GLY A 2 5.75 19.21 28.36
N ALA A 3 5.83 18.51 29.49
CA ALA A 3 6.17 17.10 29.51
C ALA A 3 5.11 16.34 28.68
N GLU A 4 5.53 15.60 27.68
CA GLU A 4 4.63 14.75 26.93
C GLU A 4 4.17 13.62 27.86
N ASP A 5 2.85 13.37 27.90
CA ASP A 5 2.31 12.30 28.73
C ASP A 5 2.83 10.95 28.22
N PHE A 6 3.17 10.07 29.13
CA PHE A 6 3.68 8.72 28.86
C PHE A 6 2.76 7.94 27.88
N ALA A 7 1.45 8.06 28.04
CA ALA A 7 0.49 7.45 27.15
C ALA A 7 0.61 7.96 25.70
N THR A 8 0.83 9.26 25.52
CA THR A 8 1.05 9.87 24.20
C THR A 8 2.35 9.37 23.57
N PHE A 9 3.41 9.21 24.36
CA PHE A 9 4.68 8.66 23.88
C PHE A 9 4.52 7.21 23.40
N VAL A 10 3.86 6.35 24.20
CA VAL A 10 3.61 4.95 23.84
C VAL A 10 2.74 4.86 22.55
N ASN A 11 1.72 5.70 22.43
CA ASN A 11 0.92 5.76 21.20
C ASN A 11 1.75 6.11 19.96
N LYS A 12 2.66 7.07 20.07
CA LYS A 12 3.59 7.41 18.97
C LYS A 12 4.52 6.25 18.60
N MET A 13 4.94 5.44 19.56
CA MET A 13 5.70 4.23 19.27
C MET A 13 4.88 3.20 18.47
N TYR A 14 3.61 2.98 18.84
CA TYR A 14 2.72 2.11 18.08
C TYR A 14 2.43 2.64 16.67
N GLU A 15 2.22 3.94 16.50
CA GLU A 15 2.05 4.56 15.19
C GLU A 15 3.31 4.40 14.32
N ALA A 16 4.49 4.56 14.91
CA ALA A 16 5.76 4.36 14.20
C ALA A 16 5.94 2.88 13.78
N TYR A 17 5.54 1.95 14.64
CA TYR A 17 5.55 0.52 14.34
C TYR A 17 4.58 0.16 13.21
N ASP A 18 3.34 0.64 13.28
CA ASP A 18 2.33 0.41 12.22
C ASP A 18 2.82 0.94 10.86
N ARG A 19 3.43 2.12 10.85
CA ARG A 19 4.05 2.68 9.66
C ARG A 19 5.21 1.82 9.14
N TYR A 20 6.04 1.29 10.04
CA TYR A 20 7.12 0.38 9.66
C TYR A 20 6.58 -0.89 9.01
N VAL A 21 5.55 -1.51 9.60
CA VAL A 21 4.90 -2.71 9.05
C VAL A 21 4.32 -2.43 7.67
N LYS A 22 3.60 -1.33 7.48
CA LYS A 22 3.04 -0.93 6.17
C LYS A 22 4.12 -0.73 5.12
N ASN A 23 5.22 -0.08 5.47
CA ASN A 23 6.35 0.10 4.55
C ASN A 23 7.00 -1.24 4.18
N ALA A 24 7.20 -2.12 5.15
CA ALA A 24 7.79 -3.44 4.92
C ALA A 24 6.89 -4.34 4.05
N LEU A 25 5.56 -4.26 4.22
CA LEU A 25 4.59 -4.91 3.34
C LEU A 25 4.68 -4.40 1.92
N TYR A 26 4.75 -3.08 1.73
CA TYR A 26 4.91 -2.47 0.40
C TYR A 26 6.22 -2.91 -0.26
N ASP A 27 7.34 -2.88 0.47
CA ASP A 27 8.65 -3.32 -0.05
C ASP A 27 8.62 -4.80 -0.46
N ALA A 28 7.94 -5.66 0.30
CA ALA A 28 7.75 -7.07 -0.06
C ALA A 28 6.91 -7.22 -1.33
N MET A 29 5.85 -6.43 -1.51
CA MET A 29 5.04 -6.42 -2.73
C MET A 29 5.87 -5.99 -3.95
N VAL A 30 6.61 -4.88 -3.84
CA VAL A 30 7.48 -4.40 -4.93
C VAL A 30 8.56 -5.42 -5.26
N GLY A 31 9.19 -6.01 -4.25
CA GLY A 31 10.17 -7.09 -4.43
C GLY A 31 9.59 -8.27 -5.19
N TYR A 32 8.36 -8.67 -4.89
CA TYR A 32 7.69 -9.74 -5.61
C TYR A 32 7.28 -9.33 -7.03
N ALA A 33 6.84 -8.09 -7.24
CA ALA A 33 6.48 -7.58 -8.57
C ALA A 33 7.65 -7.66 -9.57
N THR A 34 8.90 -7.60 -9.09
CA THR A 34 10.09 -7.77 -9.95
C THR A 34 10.25 -9.19 -10.45
N THR A 35 9.67 -10.18 -9.78
CA THR A 35 9.72 -11.60 -10.15
C THR A 35 8.54 -12.05 -11.01
N LEU A 36 7.53 -11.19 -11.21
CA LEU A 36 6.36 -11.51 -12.04
C LEU A 36 6.78 -11.84 -13.48
N VAL A 37 6.12 -12.85 -14.04
CA VAL A 37 6.27 -13.20 -15.45
C VAL A 37 5.77 -12.05 -16.31
N GLY A 38 6.44 -11.74 -17.42
CA GLY A 38 6.20 -10.57 -18.25
C GLY A 38 4.77 -10.34 -18.73
N GLN A 39 3.93 -11.39 -18.77
CA GLN A 39 2.52 -11.24 -19.11
C GLN A 39 1.70 -10.53 -18.01
N PHE A 40 2.09 -10.64 -16.73
CA PHE A 40 1.44 -9.99 -15.58
C PHE A 40 2.08 -8.65 -15.22
N LYS A 41 3.19 -8.31 -15.85
CA LYS A 41 3.84 -7.00 -15.72
C LYS A 41 3.76 -6.26 -17.03
N LYS A 42 3.15 -5.08 -17.02
CA LYS A 42 3.05 -4.18 -18.17
C LYS A 42 3.70 -2.84 -17.86
N THR A 43 4.24 -2.23 -18.88
CA THR A 43 4.89 -0.92 -18.80
C THR A 43 4.46 -0.04 -19.95
N GLY A 44 4.52 1.27 -19.76
CA GLY A 44 4.24 2.27 -20.77
C GLY A 44 2.83 2.83 -20.74
N SER A 45 2.42 3.48 -21.82
CA SER A 45 1.19 4.27 -21.90
C SER A 45 -0.04 3.45 -21.52
N LEU A 46 -0.79 3.95 -20.55
CA LEU A 46 -2.02 3.31 -20.07
C LEU A 46 -3.16 3.57 -21.03
N THR A 47 -3.80 2.51 -21.52
CA THR A 47 -5.04 2.57 -22.30
C THR A 47 -6.10 1.69 -21.65
N GLY A 48 -7.39 2.06 -21.83
CA GLY A 48 -8.50 1.28 -21.25
C GLY A 48 -8.51 -0.18 -21.72
N GLU A 49 -8.27 -0.41 -23.01
CA GLU A 49 -8.21 -1.74 -23.60
C GLU A 49 -7.11 -2.62 -23.00
N ASN A 50 -5.90 -2.06 -22.90
CA ASN A 50 -4.76 -2.79 -22.35
C ASN A 50 -4.90 -3.05 -20.84
N LEU A 51 -5.46 -2.09 -20.09
CA LEU A 51 -5.74 -2.28 -18.66
C LEU A 51 -6.77 -3.38 -18.45
N ASN A 52 -7.84 -3.39 -19.24
CA ASN A 52 -8.84 -4.46 -19.21
C ASN A 52 -8.24 -5.81 -19.54
N ALA A 53 -7.43 -5.90 -20.59
CA ALA A 53 -6.76 -7.14 -20.96
C ALA A 53 -5.87 -7.70 -19.82
N LEU A 54 -5.18 -6.83 -19.07
CA LEU A 54 -4.41 -7.26 -17.91
C LEU A 54 -5.31 -7.70 -16.75
N CYS A 55 -6.42 -6.99 -16.50
CA CYS A 55 -7.39 -7.38 -15.50
C CYS A 55 -8.01 -8.75 -15.82
N ASP A 56 -8.47 -8.95 -17.06
CA ASP A 56 -9.06 -10.22 -17.53
C ASP A 56 -8.05 -11.38 -17.43
N LEU A 57 -6.78 -11.11 -17.69
CA LEU A 57 -5.71 -12.10 -17.53
C LEU A 57 -5.57 -12.54 -16.07
N VAL A 58 -5.58 -11.58 -15.13
CA VAL A 58 -5.50 -11.90 -13.70
C VAL A 58 -6.77 -12.59 -13.21
N GLU A 59 -7.95 -12.16 -13.66
CA GLU A 59 -9.24 -12.80 -13.35
C GLU A 59 -9.27 -14.26 -13.86
N THR A 60 -8.80 -14.49 -15.08
CA THR A 60 -8.73 -15.84 -15.66
C THR A 60 -7.74 -16.73 -14.93
N ALA A 61 -6.58 -16.17 -14.53
CA ALA A 61 -5.55 -16.92 -13.83
C ALA A 61 -5.93 -17.28 -12.39
N THR A 62 -6.73 -16.45 -11.73
CA THR A 62 -7.10 -16.62 -10.31
C THR A 62 -8.51 -17.17 -10.10
N GLY A 63 -9.42 -16.96 -11.08
CA GLY A 63 -10.83 -17.28 -10.93
C GLY A 63 -11.61 -16.30 -10.03
N TYR A 64 -11.03 -15.16 -9.65
CA TYR A 64 -11.64 -14.15 -8.79
C TYR A 64 -11.73 -12.79 -9.49
N PRO A 65 -12.75 -11.97 -9.19
CA PRO A 65 -12.78 -10.58 -9.67
C PRO A 65 -11.57 -9.82 -9.15
N VAL A 66 -11.13 -8.81 -9.88
CA VAL A 66 -9.97 -8.01 -9.50
C VAL A 66 -10.36 -6.63 -9.00
N ARG A 67 -9.46 -6.05 -8.19
CA ARG A 67 -9.47 -4.66 -7.75
C ARG A 67 -8.21 -3.98 -8.27
N ILE A 68 -8.36 -2.71 -8.64
CA ILE A 68 -7.24 -1.89 -9.09
C ILE A 68 -6.84 -1.00 -7.93
N MET A 69 -5.59 -1.14 -7.50
CA MET A 69 -5.05 -0.39 -6.37
C MET A 69 -3.89 0.49 -6.84
N GLY A 70 -3.82 1.69 -6.28
CA GLY A 70 -2.73 2.60 -6.62
C GLY A 70 -2.77 3.87 -5.78
N THR A 71 -1.74 4.69 -5.92
CA THR A 71 -1.77 6.03 -5.34
C THR A 71 -2.76 6.91 -6.08
N ARG A 72 -3.18 8.00 -5.45
CA ARG A 72 -4.12 8.95 -6.06
C ARG A 72 -3.67 9.46 -7.45
N PRO A 73 -2.39 9.81 -7.70
CA PRO A 73 -1.92 10.16 -9.04
C PRO A 73 -2.09 9.02 -10.07
N ALA A 74 -1.74 7.78 -9.71
CA ALA A 74 -1.90 6.63 -10.59
C ALA A 74 -3.39 6.36 -10.92
N LEU A 75 -4.28 6.41 -9.92
CA LEU A 75 -5.72 6.20 -10.12
C LEU A 75 -6.39 7.33 -10.93
N LYS A 76 -5.87 8.56 -10.89
CA LYS A 76 -6.35 9.63 -11.77
C LYS A 76 -6.14 9.30 -13.25
N ASN A 77 -5.04 8.64 -13.60
CA ASN A 77 -4.80 8.20 -14.98
C ASN A 77 -5.86 7.15 -15.40
N VAL A 78 -6.24 6.23 -14.50
CA VAL A 78 -7.32 5.27 -14.75
C VAL A 78 -8.67 5.97 -14.92
N THR A 79 -8.98 6.92 -14.04
CA THR A 79 -10.23 7.70 -14.14
C THR A 79 -10.30 8.50 -15.46
N ALA A 80 -9.18 9.02 -15.94
CA ALA A 80 -9.10 9.75 -17.20
C ALA A 80 -9.36 8.88 -18.46
N LEU A 81 -9.26 7.55 -18.35
CA LEU A 81 -9.59 6.62 -19.44
C LEU A 81 -11.09 6.46 -19.65
N GLN A 82 -11.90 6.80 -18.63
CA GLN A 82 -13.35 6.66 -18.73
C GLN A 82 -13.95 7.83 -19.51
N ASN A 83 -14.91 7.51 -20.37
CA ASN A 83 -15.62 8.55 -21.12
C ASN A 83 -16.64 9.24 -20.19
N ALA A 84 -16.47 10.55 -19.99
CA ALA A 84 -17.33 11.37 -19.15
C ALA A 84 -18.81 11.39 -19.61
N GLU A 85 -19.10 11.04 -20.87
CA GLU A 85 -20.47 10.95 -21.41
C GLU A 85 -21.31 9.86 -20.73
N PHE A 86 -20.66 8.83 -20.19
CA PHE A 86 -21.32 7.71 -19.49
C PHE A 86 -21.46 7.94 -17.99
N TYR A 87 -21.00 9.09 -17.46
CA TYR A 87 -21.12 9.37 -16.03
C TYR A 87 -22.56 9.67 -15.64
N SER A 88 -23.10 8.89 -14.71
CA SER A 88 -24.33 9.25 -14.02
C SER A 88 -24.11 10.51 -13.15
N ASP A 89 -25.18 11.18 -12.78
CA ASP A 89 -25.06 12.36 -11.91
C ASP A 89 -24.42 12.01 -10.55
N ALA A 90 -24.70 10.81 -10.01
CA ALA A 90 -24.06 10.32 -8.81
C ALA A 90 -22.52 10.14 -8.98
N MET A 91 -22.06 9.64 -10.12
CA MET A 91 -20.64 9.50 -10.45
C MET A 91 -19.95 10.87 -10.60
N LYS A 92 -20.65 11.84 -11.19
CA LYS A 92 -20.15 13.23 -11.27
C LYS A 92 -19.97 13.83 -9.89
N ASP A 93 -20.97 13.66 -9.02
CA ASP A 93 -20.91 14.12 -7.63
C ASP A 93 -19.76 13.47 -6.85
N GLU A 94 -19.56 12.17 -7.01
CA GLU A 94 -18.45 11.44 -6.42
C GLU A 94 -17.11 11.98 -6.93
N HIS A 95 -16.96 12.13 -8.23
CA HIS A 95 -15.75 12.68 -8.84
C HIS A 95 -15.46 14.11 -8.36
N TYR A 96 -16.48 14.96 -8.22
CA TYR A 96 -16.30 16.31 -7.67
C TYR A 96 -15.88 16.33 -6.22
N LYS A 97 -16.38 15.40 -5.40
CA LYS A 97 -16.07 15.33 -3.96
C LYS A 97 -14.70 14.72 -3.68
N THR A 98 -14.37 13.64 -4.38
CA THR A 98 -13.17 12.83 -4.10
C THR A 98 -12.03 13.08 -5.09
N GLY A 99 -12.34 13.56 -6.30
CA GLY A 99 -11.41 13.69 -7.41
C GLY A 99 -11.04 12.35 -8.07
N LEU A 100 -11.72 11.27 -7.68
CA LEU A 100 -11.58 9.92 -8.21
C LEU A 100 -12.97 9.30 -8.39
N LEU A 101 -13.07 8.31 -9.27
CA LEU A 101 -14.22 7.40 -9.33
C LEU A 101 -13.88 6.15 -8.53
N GLY A 102 -14.87 5.59 -7.83
CA GLY A 102 -14.68 4.35 -7.05
C GLY A 102 -14.62 3.09 -7.90
N TRP A 103 -15.01 3.18 -9.18
CA TRP A 103 -15.13 2.03 -10.07
C TRP A 103 -14.59 2.33 -11.48
N PHE A 104 -13.97 1.31 -12.09
CA PHE A 104 -13.55 1.31 -13.48
C PHE A 104 -14.06 0.02 -14.15
N GLU A 105 -15.02 0.15 -15.08
CA GLU A 105 -15.59 -0.96 -15.83
C GLU A 105 -15.98 -2.19 -14.96
N GLY A 106 -16.67 -1.92 -13.84
CA GLY A 106 -17.11 -2.96 -12.91
C GLY A 106 -16.06 -3.43 -11.90
N ARG A 107 -14.86 -2.85 -11.91
CA ARG A 107 -13.76 -3.15 -10.97
C ARG A 107 -13.58 -2.01 -9.99
N GLU A 108 -13.42 -2.35 -8.71
CA GLU A 108 -13.24 -1.39 -7.63
C GLU A 108 -11.86 -0.72 -7.70
N LEU A 109 -11.82 0.60 -7.56
CA LEU A 109 -10.59 1.39 -7.45
C LEU A 109 -10.31 1.65 -5.97
N ILE A 110 -9.13 1.24 -5.49
CA ILE A 110 -8.73 1.42 -4.09
C ILE A 110 -7.51 2.32 -4.01
N GLU A 111 -7.65 3.44 -3.31
CA GLU A 111 -6.54 4.36 -3.08
C GLU A 111 -5.59 3.82 -2.00
N ILE A 112 -4.31 3.75 -2.33
CA ILE A 112 -3.24 3.51 -1.35
C ILE A 112 -2.73 4.88 -0.90
N PRO A 113 -2.88 5.24 0.40
CA PRO A 113 -2.44 6.54 0.89
C PRO A 113 -0.92 6.66 0.79
N GLN A 114 -0.46 7.78 0.24
CA GLN A 114 0.96 8.07 0.06
C GLN A 114 1.63 8.38 1.40
N VAL A 115 2.88 7.97 1.53
CA VAL A 115 3.74 8.28 2.69
C VAL A 115 5.09 8.80 2.22
N PHE A 116 5.75 9.64 3.03
CA PHE A 116 7.11 10.07 2.76
C PHE A 116 8.12 9.01 3.17
N GLU A 117 9.24 8.96 2.44
CA GLU A 117 10.41 8.22 2.89
C GLU A 117 10.91 8.73 4.25
N LYS A 118 11.44 7.82 5.06
CA LYS A 118 12.00 8.17 6.37
C LYS A 118 13.09 9.22 6.20
N ASN A 119 12.95 10.34 6.93
CA ASN A 119 13.90 11.46 6.96
C ASN A 119 14.09 12.20 5.61
N LYS A 120 13.21 12.02 4.64
CA LYS A 120 13.26 12.75 3.36
C LYS A 120 11.94 13.46 3.11
N VAL A 121 11.92 14.77 3.26
CA VAL A 121 10.75 15.58 2.91
C VAL A 121 10.67 15.71 1.40
N GLY A 122 9.51 15.36 0.82
CA GLY A 122 9.27 15.44 -0.63
C GLY A 122 9.63 14.18 -1.42
N ALA A 123 10.30 13.19 -0.80
CA ALA A 123 10.48 11.87 -1.40
C ALA A 123 9.33 10.94 -1.00
N TYR A 124 8.61 10.45 -1.97
CA TYR A 124 7.51 9.51 -1.76
C TYR A 124 8.02 8.08 -1.63
N LYS A 125 7.49 7.34 -0.66
CA LYS A 125 7.84 5.93 -0.45
C LYS A 125 7.15 5.03 -1.48
N ILE A 126 5.90 5.34 -1.82
CA ILE A 126 5.10 4.57 -2.76
C ILE A 126 5.21 5.21 -4.13
N ASP A 127 5.54 4.42 -5.14
CA ASP A 127 5.65 4.88 -6.50
C ASP A 127 4.28 5.34 -7.03
N ASN A 128 4.24 6.54 -7.60
CA ASN A 128 3.02 7.16 -8.12
C ASN A 128 2.63 6.66 -9.52
N THR A 129 3.50 5.86 -10.15
CA THR A 129 3.29 5.34 -11.51
C THR A 129 2.76 3.91 -11.51
N LEU A 130 2.87 3.22 -10.36
CA LEU A 130 2.47 1.82 -10.24
C LEU A 130 0.97 1.65 -9.97
N LEU A 131 0.33 0.84 -10.80
CA LEU A 131 -1.00 0.27 -10.58
C LEU A 131 -0.88 -1.21 -10.24
N TRP A 132 -1.60 -1.63 -9.23
CA TRP A 132 -1.66 -3.00 -8.76
C TRP A 132 -3.03 -3.58 -9.07
N ILE A 133 -3.07 -4.67 -9.83
CA ILE A 133 -4.29 -5.40 -10.16
C ILE A 133 -4.32 -6.64 -9.27
N MET A 134 -5.15 -6.60 -8.22
CA MET A 134 -5.19 -7.60 -7.17
C MET A 134 -6.48 -8.42 -7.22
N PRO A 135 -6.40 -9.76 -7.12
CA PRO A 135 -7.59 -10.58 -7.01
C PRO A 135 -8.32 -10.31 -5.68
N ALA A 136 -9.63 -10.21 -5.72
CA ALA A 136 -10.48 -10.06 -4.55
C ALA A 136 -10.76 -11.42 -3.89
N SER A 137 -9.72 -12.23 -3.67
CA SER A 137 -9.86 -13.53 -3.02
C SER A 137 -9.82 -13.41 -1.49
N GLU A 138 -10.38 -14.39 -0.79
CA GLU A 138 -10.25 -14.51 0.65
C GLU A 138 -8.83 -14.93 1.07
N GLU A 139 -8.10 -15.60 0.19
CA GLU A 139 -6.71 -15.97 0.42
C GLU A 139 -5.78 -14.77 0.31
N LYS A 140 -5.19 -14.41 1.44
CA LYS A 140 -4.22 -13.33 1.51
C LYS A 140 -2.85 -13.86 1.05
N PHE A 141 -2.35 -13.34 -0.07
CA PHE A 141 -1.04 -13.74 -0.61
C PHE A 141 0.14 -13.16 0.18
N ILE A 142 -0.06 -12.09 0.96
CA ILE A 142 0.93 -11.58 1.91
C ILE A 142 0.53 -12.03 3.30
N LYS A 143 1.44 -12.75 3.97
CA LYS A 143 1.27 -13.17 5.36
C LYS A 143 2.27 -12.46 6.23
N LEU A 144 1.73 -11.84 7.27
CA LEU A 144 2.50 -11.24 8.34
C LEU A 144 2.56 -12.26 9.50
N VAL A 145 3.75 -12.58 9.94
CA VAL A 145 3.96 -13.50 11.06
C VAL A 145 4.69 -12.76 12.15
N ASN A 146 4.06 -12.64 13.30
CA ASN A 146 4.72 -12.18 14.52
C ASN A 146 5.22 -13.40 15.30
N GLU A 147 6.51 -13.43 15.60
CA GLU A 147 7.11 -14.45 16.45
C GLU A 147 7.24 -13.92 17.88
N GLY A 148 6.37 -14.39 18.76
CA GLY A 148 6.29 -13.95 20.15
C GLY A 148 5.48 -12.67 20.35
N ASP A 149 5.48 -12.19 21.59
CA ASP A 149 4.77 -10.98 21.97
C ASP A 149 5.65 -9.74 21.76
N THR A 150 5.03 -8.61 21.42
CA THR A 150 5.70 -7.31 21.44
C THR A 150 6.09 -6.96 22.87
N GLN A 151 7.37 -6.77 23.12
CA GLN A 151 7.90 -6.43 24.45
C GLN A 151 8.23 -4.95 24.51
N LEU A 152 7.69 -4.27 25.52
CA LEU A 152 8.08 -2.93 25.92
C LEU A 152 9.10 -3.06 27.07
N ARG A 153 10.32 -2.60 26.85
CA ARG A 153 11.39 -2.63 27.85
C ARG A 153 11.77 -1.22 28.23
N ALA A 154 11.74 -0.93 29.52
CA ALA A 154 12.38 0.27 30.05
C ALA A 154 13.87 -0.01 30.22
N ILE A 155 14.72 0.81 29.61
CA ILE A 155 16.16 0.73 29.80
C ILE A 155 16.48 1.65 30.97
N THR A 156 16.70 1.05 32.14
CA THR A 156 17.23 1.75 33.32
C THR A 156 18.71 1.38 33.48
N ASP A 157 19.57 2.07 32.76
CA ASP A 157 20.99 1.94 32.98
C ASP A 157 21.37 2.84 34.17
N LYS A 158 21.82 2.23 35.25
CA LYS A 158 22.13 2.95 36.49
C LYS A 158 23.30 3.94 36.34
N ASP A 159 24.11 3.76 35.29
CA ASP A 159 25.28 4.60 35.04
C ASP A 159 24.97 5.79 34.10
N SER A 160 23.87 5.77 33.35
CA SER A 160 23.44 6.86 32.46
C SER A 160 22.46 7.85 33.12
N LEU A 161 22.00 7.58 34.33
CA LEU A 161 20.98 8.38 35.03
C LEU A 161 21.43 9.75 35.51
N MET A 162 22.60 10.24 35.10
CA MET A 162 23.03 11.60 35.44
C MET A 162 22.22 12.70 34.78
N ASP A 163 21.47 12.37 33.70
CA ASP A 163 20.67 13.34 32.93
C ASP A 163 19.14 13.21 33.09
N MET A 164 18.67 12.32 33.99
CA MET A 164 17.23 12.05 34.21
C MET A 164 16.46 11.65 32.93
N THR A 165 17.12 11.08 31.92
CA THR A 165 16.47 10.58 30.74
C THR A 165 15.84 9.19 30.97
N TYR A 166 14.67 8.98 30.45
CA TYR A 166 13.97 7.71 30.51
C TYR A 166 13.87 7.12 29.10
N GLU A 167 14.59 6.03 28.87
CA GLU A 167 14.60 5.36 27.59
C GLU A 167 13.65 4.17 27.59
N GLN A 168 12.85 4.05 26.54
CA GLN A 168 12.01 2.90 26.30
C GLN A 168 12.31 2.28 24.96
N GLU A 169 12.38 0.97 24.94
CA GLU A 169 12.60 0.20 23.73
C GLU A 169 11.40 -0.72 23.49
N MET A 170 10.90 -0.70 22.25
CA MET A 170 9.89 -1.63 21.79
C MET A 170 10.54 -2.67 20.87
N MET A 171 10.47 -3.93 21.26
CA MET A 171 11.03 -5.06 20.53
C MET A 171 9.91 -5.94 20.00
N THR A 172 9.97 -6.25 18.71
CA THR A 172 9.08 -7.22 18.07
C THR A 172 9.82 -7.97 16.97
N LYS A 173 9.51 -9.24 16.79
CA LYS A 173 10.01 -10.04 15.68
C LYS A 173 8.91 -10.17 14.64
N LEU A 174 9.16 -9.61 13.47
CA LEU A 174 8.24 -9.58 12.36
C LEU A 174 8.82 -10.34 11.17
N GLY A 175 8.07 -11.33 10.66
CA GLY A 175 8.35 -11.98 9.39
C GLY A 175 7.27 -11.63 8.36
N ILE A 176 7.67 -11.37 7.13
CA ILE A 176 6.75 -11.14 6.01
C ILE A 176 7.02 -12.22 4.97
N ALA A 177 5.97 -12.96 4.61
CA ALA A 177 6.02 -13.97 3.56
C ALA A 177 5.02 -13.63 2.46
N VAL A 178 5.48 -13.70 1.21
CA VAL A 178 4.62 -13.57 0.02
C VAL A 178 4.40 -14.97 -0.54
N MET A 179 3.13 -15.38 -0.66
CA MET A 179 2.77 -16.69 -1.20
C MET A 179 2.60 -16.60 -2.71
N LEU A 180 3.32 -17.44 -3.42
CA LEU A 180 3.42 -17.44 -4.89
C LEU A 180 2.19 -18.04 -5.61
N ASN A 181 1.18 -18.53 -4.88
CA ASN A 181 0.03 -19.22 -5.47
C ASN A 181 -1.02 -18.29 -6.09
N SER A 182 -0.91 -16.98 -5.87
CA SER A 182 -1.87 -16.02 -6.38
C SER A 182 -1.21 -15.14 -7.43
N ALA A 183 -1.71 -15.18 -8.66
CA ALA A 183 -1.30 -14.24 -9.69
C ALA A 183 -1.88 -12.85 -9.38
N PHE A 184 -1.08 -11.81 -9.56
CA PHE A 184 -1.54 -10.43 -9.59
C PHE A 184 -0.85 -9.68 -10.74
N GLY A 185 -1.43 -8.58 -11.17
CA GLY A 185 -0.88 -7.77 -12.23
C GLY A 185 -0.23 -6.48 -11.69
N VAL A 186 0.76 -6.00 -12.41
CA VAL A 186 1.37 -4.69 -12.15
C VAL A 186 1.49 -3.92 -13.45
N TRP A 187 1.07 -2.67 -13.43
CA TRP A 187 1.27 -1.74 -14.52
C TRP A 187 2.13 -0.56 -14.05
N ASP A 188 3.22 -0.31 -14.76
CA ASP A 188 4.05 0.87 -14.59
C ASP A 188 3.76 1.85 -15.74
N ILE A 189 3.20 3.03 -15.40
CA ILE A 189 2.69 3.99 -16.38
C ILE A 189 3.82 4.77 -17.06
N ASP A 190 4.93 5.01 -16.34
CA ASP A 190 6.02 5.90 -16.80
C ASP A 190 7.29 5.14 -17.24
N ALA A 191 7.28 3.82 -17.31
CA ALA A 191 8.44 3.02 -17.70
C ALA A 191 8.56 2.83 -19.20
#